data_5b47931557d804e1ac559adbde47a871
#
_entry.id   5b47931557d804e1ac559adbde47a871
#
_cell.length_a   1.000
_cell.length_b   1.000
_cell.length_c   1.000
_cell.angle_alpha   90.00
_cell.angle_beta   90.00
_cell.angle_gamma   90.00
#
_symmetry.space_group_name_H-M   'P 1'
#
loop_
_entity.id
_entity.type
_entity.pdbx_description
1 polymer ?
#
loop_
_entity_poly.entity_id
_entity_poly.type
_entity_poly.pdbx_seq_one_letter_code
_entity_poly.pdbx_strand_id
1 'polypeptide(L)'
;MIRWWKSKTITKLVYCWQRFRVGWWNSRGKNREARMIRRQFYHSIWRDAAKRFDAEMTVLSGDIVEVVREGYRVRFLQNDTPLDDYVTLKVAADKPLTYRLMQDEGIATAPFGVFSLDNIEKGLRFLDETEGDCIVKPAQGWGGVGVTTGIKTHAQLATAAAAASVYGGEIIVQKQVYGDCYRIVFLNGKLLDAVVRRSPSVMADGTRTVSQLVEQLNQRRLEQGSNLSQALLSTDLDMKSTLTQQGLSLASQPSKGTVVRLKTVINDNCATENATATDMLCESIIRDCAAAAEVVGVHLAGVDIITPDPTVPLKEAGGAVIEVNTAPGQYWHYHKGDGVFPLADHILGHLLAESPECGLESEEVEALLNNTSAASRFSSVS
;
A
#
# COMPACT_ATOMS: atom_id res chain seq x y z
N MET A 1 -30.75 19.06 -19.73
CA MET A 1 -31.38 18.84 -18.41
C MET A 1 -31.79 17.39 -18.14
N ILE A 2 -32.45 16.69 -19.07
CA ILE A 2 -32.93 15.30 -18.88
C ILE A 2 -31.77 14.25 -18.75
N ARG A 3 -30.64 14.44 -19.45
CA ARG A 3 -29.46 13.56 -19.33
C ARG A 3 -28.78 13.63 -17.97
N TRP A 4 -28.81 14.79 -17.33
CA TRP A 4 -28.18 15.04 -16.04
C TRP A 4 -28.92 14.35 -14.86
N TRP A 5 -30.25 14.27 -14.95
CA TRP A 5 -31.07 13.59 -13.92
C TRP A 5 -30.85 12.06 -13.89
N LYS A 6 -30.70 11.46 -15.07
CA LYS A 6 -30.37 10.03 -15.18
C LYS A 6 -29.00 9.69 -14.59
N SER A 7 -28.01 10.59 -14.74
CA SER A 7 -26.66 10.41 -14.16
C SER A 7 -26.69 10.41 -12.63
N LYS A 8 -27.34 11.36 -11.97
CA LYS A 8 -27.43 11.42 -10.50
C LYS A 8 -28.15 10.21 -9.89
N THR A 9 -29.18 9.70 -10.55
CA THR A 9 -29.93 8.54 -10.08
C THR A 9 -29.09 7.27 -10.17
N ILE A 10 -28.40 7.06 -11.28
CA ILE A 10 -27.48 5.92 -11.46
C ILE A 10 -26.34 5.99 -10.44
N THR A 11 -25.74 7.18 -10.25
CA THR A 11 -24.68 7.39 -9.26
C THR A 11 -25.15 7.05 -7.84
N LYS A 12 -26.37 7.46 -7.44
CA LYS A 12 -26.96 7.10 -6.13
C LYS A 12 -27.22 5.59 -6.00
N LEU A 13 -27.69 4.93 -7.05
CA LEU A 13 -27.90 3.49 -7.04
C LEU A 13 -26.59 2.71 -6.91
N VAL A 14 -25.54 3.12 -7.63
CA VAL A 14 -24.20 2.54 -7.51
C VAL A 14 -23.64 2.77 -6.11
N TYR A 15 -23.81 3.96 -5.53
CA TYR A 15 -23.43 4.27 -4.16
C TYR A 15 -24.10 3.32 -3.14
N CYS A 16 -25.44 3.20 -3.19
CA CYS A 16 -26.18 2.31 -2.28
C CYS A 16 -25.74 0.85 -2.41
N TRP A 17 -25.54 0.39 -3.64
CA TRP A 17 -25.09 -0.98 -3.91
C TRP A 17 -23.67 -1.24 -3.39
N GLN A 18 -22.74 -0.29 -3.58
CA GLN A 18 -21.37 -0.39 -3.06
C GLN A 18 -21.36 -0.39 -1.53
N ARG A 19 -22.14 0.48 -0.87
CA ARG A 19 -22.27 0.45 0.61
C ARG A 19 -22.76 -0.90 1.13
N PHE A 20 -23.76 -1.48 0.48
CA PHE A 20 -24.24 -2.80 0.83
C PHE A 20 -23.15 -3.86 0.65
N ARG A 21 -22.42 -3.84 -0.46
CA ARG A 21 -21.33 -4.80 -0.71
C ARG A 21 -20.20 -4.67 0.32
N VAL A 22 -19.78 -3.46 0.64
CA VAL A 22 -18.72 -3.22 1.64
C VAL A 22 -19.17 -3.74 3.00
N GLY A 23 -20.40 -3.44 3.43
CA GLY A 23 -20.95 -3.96 4.69
C GLY A 23 -20.99 -5.49 4.73
N TRP A 24 -21.45 -6.11 3.65
CA TRP A 24 -21.54 -7.56 3.54
C TRP A 24 -20.16 -8.25 3.47
N TRP A 25 -19.19 -7.65 2.77
CA TRP A 25 -17.80 -8.13 2.72
C TRP A 25 -17.13 -8.07 4.09
N ASN A 26 -17.30 -6.96 4.82
CA ASN A 26 -16.73 -6.77 6.14
C ASN A 26 -17.34 -7.69 7.22
N SER A 27 -18.55 -8.21 7.03
CA SER A 27 -19.22 -9.12 7.95
C SER A 27 -18.80 -10.60 7.80
N ARG A 28 -18.04 -10.95 6.75
CA ARG A 28 -17.63 -12.35 6.51
C ARG A 28 -16.55 -12.82 7.48
N GLY A 29 -16.69 -14.05 7.97
CA GLY A 29 -15.76 -14.70 8.90
C GLY A 29 -14.30 -14.75 8.43
N LYS A 30 -14.06 -14.88 7.11
CA LYS A 30 -12.71 -14.86 6.50
C LYS A 30 -11.92 -13.61 6.83
N ASN A 31 -12.55 -12.42 6.95
CA ASN A 31 -11.88 -11.19 7.35
C ASN A 31 -11.46 -11.19 8.84
N ARG A 32 -12.14 -11.93 9.68
CA ARG A 32 -11.74 -12.11 11.08
C ARG A 32 -10.47 -12.95 11.18
N GLU A 33 -10.40 -14.02 10.42
CA GLU A 33 -9.24 -14.90 10.34
C GLU A 33 -8.01 -14.14 9.80
N ALA A 34 -8.16 -13.42 8.69
CA ALA A 34 -7.08 -12.58 8.14
C ALA A 34 -6.56 -11.54 9.14
N ARG A 35 -7.46 -10.92 9.94
CA ARG A 35 -7.04 -10.00 11.02
C ARG A 35 -6.26 -10.70 12.13
N MET A 36 -6.63 -11.93 12.48
CA MET A 36 -5.89 -12.71 13.49
C MET A 36 -4.48 -13.07 13.01
N ILE A 37 -4.36 -13.51 11.77
CA ILE A 37 -3.06 -13.82 11.13
C ILE A 37 -2.17 -12.58 11.10
N ARG A 38 -2.71 -11.44 10.68
CA ARG A 38 -1.98 -10.16 10.68
C ARG A 38 -1.50 -9.77 12.09
N ARG A 39 -2.35 -9.93 13.10
CA ARG A 39 -1.98 -9.68 14.50
C ARG A 39 -0.81 -10.56 14.92
N GLN A 40 -0.86 -11.85 14.63
CA GLN A 40 0.20 -12.80 14.97
C GLN A 40 1.52 -12.43 14.29
N PHE A 41 1.48 -12.01 13.03
CA PHE A 41 2.64 -11.50 12.32
C PHE A 41 3.28 -10.32 13.06
N TYR A 42 2.52 -9.26 13.40
CA TYR A 42 3.08 -8.12 14.11
C TYR A 42 3.58 -8.48 15.50
N HIS A 43 2.91 -9.36 16.23
CA HIS A 43 3.41 -9.85 17.51
C HIS A 43 4.73 -10.61 17.37
N SER A 44 4.91 -11.36 16.28
CA SER A 44 6.16 -12.11 16.08
C SER A 44 7.34 -11.19 15.80
N ILE A 45 7.18 -10.24 14.87
CA ILE A 45 8.29 -9.35 14.48
C ILE A 45 8.73 -8.42 15.62
N TRP A 46 7.79 -7.89 16.42
CA TRP A 46 8.14 -7.08 17.59
C TRP A 46 8.78 -7.91 18.71
N ARG A 47 8.36 -9.16 18.88
CA ARG A 47 8.99 -10.09 19.85
C ARG A 47 10.42 -10.44 19.44
N ASP A 48 10.65 -10.68 18.16
CA ASP A 48 11.97 -11.01 17.66
C ASP A 48 12.90 -9.80 17.71
N ALA A 49 12.40 -8.61 17.39
CA ALA A 49 13.13 -7.36 17.59
C ALA A 49 13.47 -7.12 19.08
N ALA A 50 12.51 -7.28 19.99
CA ALA A 50 12.76 -7.12 21.43
C ALA A 50 13.87 -8.07 21.93
N LYS A 51 13.82 -9.34 21.55
CA LYS A 51 14.87 -10.33 21.91
C LYS A 51 16.25 -9.93 21.42
N ARG A 52 16.35 -9.32 20.23
CA ARG A 52 17.64 -8.88 19.68
C ARG A 52 18.31 -7.83 20.54
N PHE A 53 17.54 -6.96 21.15
CA PHE A 53 18.02 -5.86 21.98
C PHE A 53 17.93 -6.15 23.49
N ASP A 54 17.82 -7.42 23.92
CA ASP A 54 17.64 -7.80 25.33
C ASP A 54 16.50 -7.01 26.01
N ALA A 55 15.41 -6.81 25.28
CA ALA A 55 14.22 -6.15 25.77
C ALA A 55 13.08 -7.15 26.02
N GLU A 56 12.22 -6.84 26.97
CA GLU A 56 11.02 -7.62 27.27
C GLU A 56 9.82 -7.09 26.50
N MET A 57 9.08 -7.99 25.82
CA MET A 57 7.84 -7.64 25.12
C MET A 57 6.63 -8.25 25.82
N THR A 58 5.64 -7.43 26.12
CA THR A 58 4.34 -7.81 26.68
C THR A 58 3.20 -7.40 25.77
N VAL A 59 2.20 -8.28 25.61
CA VAL A 59 0.94 -7.93 24.92
C VAL A 59 0.00 -7.28 25.94
N LEU A 60 -0.26 -5.99 25.80
CA LEU A 60 -1.13 -5.24 26.72
C LEU A 60 -2.61 -5.49 26.42
N SER A 61 -3.00 -5.40 25.14
CA SER A 61 -4.39 -5.59 24.72
C SER A 61 -4.48 -5.79 23.21
N GLY A 62 -5.06 -6.89 22.78
CA GLY A 62 -5.36 -7.14 21.37
C GLY A 62 -4.16 -6.95 20.45
N ASP A 63 -4.09 -5.83 19.77
CA ASP A 63 -3.04 -5.48 18.82
C ASP A 63 -1.93 -4.59 19.41
N ILE A 64 -2.05 -4.19 20.69
CA ILE A 64 -1.10 -3.32 21.37
C ILE A 64 -0.06 -4.15 22.11
N VAL A 65 1.20 -3.90 21.82
CA VAL A 65 2.35 -4.50 22.52
C VAL A 65 3.17 -3.40 23.19
N GLU A 66 3.81 -3.73 24.29
CA GLU A 66 4.78 -2.89 25.00
C GLU A 66 6.12 -3.59 25.00
N VAL A 67 7.17 -2.85 24.66
CA VAL A 67 8.56 -3.30 24.78
C VAL A 67 9.23 -2.46 25.86
N VAL A 68 9.93 -3.12 26.77
CA VAL A 68 10.62 -2.50 27.91
C VAL A 68 12.08 -2.92 27.92
N ARG A 69 13.00 -1.94 28.04
CA ARG A 69 14.42 -2.16 28.25
C ARG A 69 14.98 -1.09 29.18
N GLU A 70 15.70 -1.48 30.24
CA GLU A 70 16.38 -0.58 31.19
C GLU A 70 15.50 0.57 31.72
N GLY A 71 14.18 0.32 31.90
CA GLY A 71 13.23 1.33 32.34
C GLY A 71 12.51 2.09 31.22
N TYR A 72 13.09 2.18 30.04
CA TYR A 72 12.41 2.76 28.87
C TYR A 72 11.28 1.87 28.40
N ARG A 73 10.15 2.51 28.05
CA ARG A 73 8.94 1.82 27.59
C ARG A 73 8.46 2.39 26.28
N VAL A 74 8.28 1.54 25.30
CA VAL A 74 7.69 1.91 24.00
C VAL A 74 6.53 0.99 23.66
N ARG A 75 5.49 1.56 23.01
CA ARG A 75 4.29 0.83 22.62
C ARG A 75 4.10 0.87 21.13
N PHE A 76 3.62 -0.24 20.60
CA PHE A 76 3.29 -0.38 19.18
C PHE A 76 1.86 -0.88 19.03
N LEU A 77 1.16 -0.37 18.01
CA LEU A 77 -0.15 -0.88 17.59
C LEU A 77 0.00 -1.46 16.17
N GLN A 78 0.30 -2.75 16.09
CA GLN A 78 0.69 -3.39 14.83
C GLN A 78 1.91 -2.69 14.20
N ASN A 79 1.72 -1.97 13.05
CA ASN A 79 2.76 -1.17 12.40
C ASN A 79 2.85 0.28 12.89
N ASP A 80 1.87 0.75 13.67
CA ASP A 80 1.91 2.12 14.20
C ASP A 80 2.95 2.24 15.31
N THR A 81 3.76 3.27 15.23
CA THR A 81 4.90 3.56 16.12
C THR A 81 4.75 4.96 16.71
N PRO A 82 5.47 5.29 17.78
CA PRO A 82 5.45 6.63 18.36
C PRO A 82 6.34 7.66 17.63
N LEU A 83 6.86 7.33 16.45
CA LEU A 83 7.79 8.19 15.71
C LEU A 83 7.12 9.42 15.11
N ASP A 84 5.86 9.30 14.70
CA ASP A 84 5.10 10.38 14.09
C ASP A 84 3.97 10.83 15.01
N ASP A 85 3.80 12.15 15.15
CA ASP A 85 2.75 12.71 15.95
C ASP A 85 1.36 12.72 15.26
N TYR A 86 0.31 13.03 16.01
CA TYR A 86 -1.05 13.03 15.50
C TYR A 86 -1.28 14.01 14.34
N VAL A 87 -0.60 15.16 14.33
CA VAL A 87 -0.74 16.18 13.27
C VAL A 87 -0.10 15.65 12.00
N THR A 88 1.09 15.10 12.08
CA THR A 88 1.79 14.44 10.96
C THR A 88 0.94 13.31 10.35
N LEU A 89 0.31 12.47 11.19
CA LEU A 89 -0.61 11.42 10.73
C LEU A 89 -1.80 12.02 9.93
N LYS A 90 -2.30 13.19 10.33
CA LYS A 90 -3.41 13.86 9.62
C LYS A 90 -2.96 14.50 8.31
N VAL A 91 -1.79 15.13 8.29
CA VAL A 91 -1.19 15.69 7.06
C VAL A 91 -0.96 14.57 6.04
N ALA A 92 -0.32 13.48 6.43
CA ALA A 92 -0.05 12.35 5.54
C ALA A 92 -1.33 11.66 5.02
N ALA A 93 -2.41 11.66 5.80
CA ALA A 93 -3.69 11.09 5.39
C ALA A 93 -4.46 11.96 4.38
N ASP A 94 -4.12 13.25 4.24
CA ASP A 94 -4.73 14.20 3.29
C ASP A 94 -3.95 14.20 1.97
N LYS A 95 -4.29 13.29 1.05
CA LYS A 95 -3.61 13.16 -0.23
C LYS A 95 -3.58 14.46 -1.06
N PRO A 96 -4.68 15.24 -1.17
CA PRO A 96 -4.61 16.54 -1.84
C PRO A 96 -3.59 17.50 -1.23
N LEU A 97 -3.45 17.52 0.09
CA LEU A 97 -2.46 18.34 0.79
C LEU A 97 -1.05 17.84 0.50
N THR A 98 -0.79 16.54 0.68
CA THR A 98 0.54 15.97 0.43
C THR A 98 1.00 16.18 -1.01
N TYR A 99 0.10 16.07 -1.99
CA TYR A 99 0.45 16.35 -3.39
C TYR A 99 0.83 17.80 -3.62
N ARG A 100 0.12 18.77 -3.01
CA ARG A 100 0.50 20.20 -3.11
C ARG A 100 1.87 20.46 -2.49
N LEU A 101 2.10 19.95 -1.28
CA LEU A 101 3.40 20.08 -0.60
C LEU A 101 4.55 19.54 -1.46
N MET A 102 4.38 18.35 -2.04
CA MET A 102 5.38 17.78 -2.94
C MET A 102 5.54 18.57 -4.24
N GLN A 103 4.46 19.12 -4.81
CA GLN A 103 4.52 19.94 -6.02
C GLN A 103 5.25 21.26 -5.78
N ASP A 104 5.04 21.90 -4.63
CA ASP A 104 5.70 23.14 -4.24
C ASP A 104 7.24 22.96 -4.13
N GLU A 105 7.70 21.76 -3.73
CA GLU A 105 9.10 21.35 -3.72
C GLU A 105 9.59 20.77 -5.07
N GLY A 106 8.75 20.81 -6.10
CA GLY A 106 9.10 20.32 -7.43
C GLY A 106 9.26 18.81 -7.55
N ILE A 107 8.79 18.03 -6.59
CA ILE A 107 8.81 16.55 -6.62
C ILE A 107 7.82 16.06 -7.67
N ALA A 108 8.21 15.04 -8.43
CA ALA A 108 7.38 14.46 -9.49
C ALA A 108 6.11 13.83 -8.93
N THR A 109 4.95 14.48 -9.15
CA THR A 109 3.62 13.95 -8.85
C THR A 109 2.75 13.96 -10.10
N ALA A 110 1.79 13.04 -10.19
CA ALA A 110 0.86 13.03 -11.31
C ALA A 110 -0.16 14.19 -11.18
N PRO A 111 -0.52 14.88 -12.27
CA PRO A 111 -1.58 15.88 -12.28
C PRO A 111 -2.87 15.33 -11.67
N PHE A 112 -3.57 16.11 -10.85
CA PHE A 112 -4.79 15.69 -10.18
C PHE A 112 -5.81 16.82 -10.02
N GLY A 113 -7.08 16.45 -9.85
CA GLY A 113 -8.17 17.34 -9.49
C GLY A 113 -8.96 16.76 -8.31
N VAL A 114 -9.50 17.65 -7.47
CA VAL A 114 -10.36 17.27 -6.33
C VAL A 114 -11.80 17.70 -6.61
N PHE A 115 -12.73 16.78 -6.38
CA PHE A 115 -14.16 17.02 -6.58
C PHE A 115 -15.02 16.18 -5.63
N SER A 116 -16.32 16.40 -5.63
CA SER A 116 -17.31 15.58 -4.92
C SER A 116 -18.43 15.17 -5.87
N LEU A 117 -19.32 14.28 -5.44
CA LEU A 117 -20.50 13.92 -6.26
C LEU A 117 -21.41 15.13 -6.56
N ASP A 118 -21.43 16.13 -5.68
CA ASP A 118 -22.25 17.33 -5.88
C ASP A 118 -21.67 18.28 -6.94
N ASN A 119 -20.36 18.20 -7.20
CA ASN A 119 -19.65 18.99 -8.21
C ASN A 119 -18.87 18.12 -9.20
N ILE A 120 -19.44 17.00 -9.61
CA ILE A 120 -18.81 16.00 -10.49
C ILE A 120 -18.30 16.62 -11.81
N GLU A 121 -18.84 17.75 -12.22
CA GLU A 121 -18.43 18.49 -13.42
C GLU A 121 -16.95 18.89 -13.38
N LYS A 122 -16.38 19.11 -12.19
CA LYS A 122 -14.94 19.38 -12.04
C LYS A 122 -14.11 18.16 -12.45
N GLY A 123 -14.53 16.97 -12.00
CA GLY A 123 -13.87 15.71 -12.36
C GLY A 123 -14.00 15.39 -13.84
N LEU A 124 -15.18 15.65 -14.44
CA LEU A 124 -15.42 15.45 -15.88
C LEU A 124 -14.54 16.39 -16.73
N ARG A 125 -14.43 17.66 -16.33
CA ARG A 125 -13.57 18.63 -17.01
C ARG A 125 -12.09 18.20 -16.93
N PHE A 126 -11.62 17.78 -15.75
CA PHE A 126 -10.26 17.26 -15.60
C PHE A 126 -10.00 16.09 -16.56
N LEU A 127 -10.97 15.16 -16.69
CA LEU A 127 -10.85 14.02 -17.61
C LEU A 127 -10.76 14.48 -19.06
N ASP A 128 -11.57 15.47 -19.48
CA ASP A 128 -11.58 16.00 -20.85
C ASP A 128 -10.27 16.75 -21.19
N GLU A 129 -9.64 17.39 -20.19
CA GLU A 129 -8.39 18.16 -20.34
C GLU A 129 -7.13 17.27 -20.20
N THR A 130 -7.28 16.03 -19.74
CA THR A 130 -6.14 15.13 -19.49
C THR A 130 -5.89 14.19 -20.67
N GLU A 131 -4.68 14.24 -21.23
CA GLU A 131 -4.25 13.24 -22.19
C GLU A 131 -3.96 11.91 -21.51
N GLY A 132 -4.58 10.83 -22.01
CA GLY A 132 -4.42 9.47 -21.51
C GLY A 132 -5.46 9.06 -20.48
N ASP A 133 -5.18 7.97 -19.80
CA ASP A 133 -6.11 7.39 -18.84
C ASP A 133 -6.04 8.14 -17.51
N CYS A 134 -7.15 8.14 -16.79
CA CYS A 134 -7.22 8.65 -15.42
C CYS A 134 -7.48 7.53 -14.41
N ILE A 135 -7.20 7.81 -13.16
CA ILE A 135 -7.64 7.05 -11.99
C ILE A 135 -8.61 7.89 -11.17
N VAL A 136 -9.51 7.24 -10.47
CA VAL A 136 -10.40 7.87 -9.48
C VAL A 136 -10.20 7.17 -8.15
N LYS A 137 -10.03 7.95 -7.07
CA LYS A 137 -9.81 7.42 -5.72
C LYS A 137 -10.38 8.33 -4.65
N PRO A 138 -10.68 7.83 -3.44
CA PRO A 138 -11.01 8.69 -2.31
C PRO A 138 -9.82 9.62 -1.96
N ALA A 139 -10.13 10.86 -1.56
CA ALA A 139 -9.09 11.80 -1.08
C ALA A 139 -8.46 11.30 0.23
N GLN A 140 -9.24 10.63 1.06
CA GLN A 140 -8.80 9.99 2.29
C GLN A 140 -9.03 8.47 2.22
N GLY A 141 -8.19 7.70 2.89
CA GLY A 141 -8.29 6.24 2.91
C GLY A 141 -6.94 5.57 2.67
N TRP A 142 -6.91 4.26 2.88
CA TRP A 142 -5.69 3.44 2.77
C TRP A 142 -5.98 2.13 2.02
N GLY A 143 -4.93 1.40 1.67
CA GLY A 143 -5.04 0.03 1.13
C GLY A 143 -5.61 -0.06 -0.27
N GLY A 144 -5.63 1.03 -1.06
CA GLY A 144 -6.17 1.04 -2.42
C GLY A 144 -7.69 0.87 -2.52
N VAL A 145 -8.40 0.97 -1.39
CA VAL A 145 -9.85 0.79 -1.35
C VAL A 145 -10.55 1.96 -2.05
N GLY A 146 -11.49 1.65 -2.95
CA GLY A 146 -12.22 2.66 -3.72
C GLY A 146 -11.44 3.24 -4.91
N VAL A 147 -10.23 2.75 -5.20
CA VAL A 147 -9.45 3.13 -6.39
C VAL A 147 -10.01 2.43 -7.62
N THR A 148 -10.16 3.16 -8.72
CA THR A 148 -10.51 2.62 -10.04
C THR A 148 -9.58 3.23 -11.09
N THR A 149 -8.96 2.39 -11.88
CA THR A 149 -7.98 2.76 -12.92
C THR A 149 -8.58 2.65 -14.33
N GLY A 150 -7.87 3.17 -15.34
CA GLY A 150 -8.27 3.06 -16.75
C GLY A 150 -9.54 3.84 -17.08
N ILE A 151 -9.74 4.99 -16.47
CA ILE A 151 -10.89 5.87 -16.71
C ILE A 151 -10.66 6.69 -17.98
N LYS A 152 -11.53 6.50 -18.97
CA LYS A 152 -11.46 7.15 -20.29
C LYS A 152 -12.73 7.91 -20.65
N THR A 153 -13.85 7.62 -19.98
CA THR A 153 -15.17 8.16 -20.34
C THR A 153 -15.89 8.76 -19.14
N HIS A 154 -16.78 9.71 -19.38
CA HIS A 154 -17.64 10.31 -18.36
C HIS A 154 -18.45 9.27 -17.57
N ALA A 155 -18.93 8.22 -18.24
CA ALA A 155 -19.69 7.15 -17.58
C ALA A 155 -18.82 6.33 -16.62
N GLN A 156 -17.56 6.04 -17.01
CA GLN A 156 -16.59 5.36 -16.15
C GLN A 156 -16.24 6.24 -14.94
N LEU A 157 -15.95 7.54 -15.15
CA LEU A 157 -15.67 8.48 -14.08
C LEU A 157 -16.84 8.56 -13.09
N ALA A 158 -18.07 8.72 -13.55
CA ALA A 158 -19.23 8.79 -12.68
C ALA A 158 -19.41 7.51 -11.84
N THR A 159 -19.20 6.34 -12.44
CA THR A 159 -19.26 5.05 -11.74
C THR A 159 -18.15 4.92 -10.69
N ALA A 160 -16.92 5.28 -11.06
CA ALA A 160 -15.76 5.24 -10.16
C ALA A 160 -15.91 6.26 -9.01
N ALA A 161 -16.40 7.47 -9.30
CA ALA A 161 -16.67 8.49 -8.30
C ALA A 161 -17.72 8.04 -7.28
N ALA A 162 -18.80 7.38 -7.72
CA ALA A 162 -19.80 6.81 -6.83
C ALA A 162 -19.20 5.70 -5.93
N ALA A 163 -18.29 4.88 -6.44
CA ALA A 163 -17.60 3.86 -5.66
C ALA A 163 -16.63 4.49 -4.65
N ALA A 164 -15.86 5.50 -5.05
CA ALA A 164 -14.91 6.20 -4.18
C ALA A 164 -15.61 6.97 -3.06
N SER A 165 -16.77 7.59 -3.34
CA SER A 165 -17.53 8.39 -2.37
C SER A 165 -18.08 7.61 -1.17
N VAL A 166 -18.09 6.27 -1.24
CA VAL A 166 -18.45 5.41 -0.09
C VAL A 166 -17.44 5.54 1.04
N TYR A 167 -16.20 5.93 0.73
CA TYR A 167 -15.07 6.02 1.65
C TYR A 167 -14.74 7.44 2.10
N GLY A 168 -15.38 8.45 1.48
CA GLY A 168 -15.20 9.86 1.84
C GLY A 168 -15.95 10.78 0.88
N GLY A 169 -16.25 12.01 1.32
CA GLY A 169 -16.98 13.00 0.50
C GLY A 169 -16.14 13.59 -0.62
N GLU A 170 -14.83 13.73 -0.43
CA GLU A 170 -13.89 14.22 -1.43
C GLU A 170 -13.27 13.10 -2.22
N ILE A 171 -13.14 13.33 -3.52
CA ILE A 171 -12.68 12.36 -4.51
C ILE A 171 -11.56 13.01 -5.32
N ILE A 172 -10.51 12.23 -5.60
CA ILE A 172 -9.43 12.63 -6.51
C ILE A 172 -9.65 11.96 -7.87
N VAL A 173 -9.59 12.76 -8.94
CA VAL A 173 -9.26 12.29 -10.28
C VAL A 173 -7.81 12.64 -10.56
N GLN A 174 -7.04 11.70 -11.10
CA GLN A 174 -5.61 11.88 -11.30
C GLN A 174 -5.19 11.22 -12.62
N LYS A 175 -4.25 11.83 -13.36
CA LYS A 175 -3.64 11.19 -14.52
C LYS A 175 -3.00 9.87 -14.10
N GLN A 176 -3.28 8.80 -14.85
CA GLN A 176 -2.74 7.48 -14.55
C GLN A 176 -1.24 7.43 -14.87
N VAL A 177 -0.46 6.98 -13.91
CA VAL A 177 0.97 6.66 -14.08
C VAL A 177 1.09 5.17 -14.36
N TYR A 178 1.94 4.81 -15.32
CA TYR A 178 2.19 3.42 -15.70
C TYR A 178 3.57 2.97 -15.23
N GLY A 179 3.71 1.71 -14.93
CA GLY A 179 4.95 1.10 -14.47
C GLY A 179 4.75 0.17 -13.30
N ASP A 180 5.84 -0.30 -12.75
CA ASP A 180 5.86 -1.06 -11.51
C ASP A 180 5.75 -0.13 -10.31
N CYS A 181 5.16 -0.61 -9.24
CA CYS A 181 5.07 0.14 -7.99
C CYS A 181 6.19 -0.27 -7.04
N TYR A 182 6.83 0.73 -6.45
CA TYR A 182 7.89 0.54 -5.47
C TYR A 182 7.45 1.17 -4.14
N ARG A 183 7.60 0.42 -3.05
CA ARG A 183 7.53 0.90 -1.67
C ARG A 183 8.94 1.12 -1.19
N ILE A 184 9.27 2.37 -0.85
CA ILE A 184 10.59 2.77 -0.35
C ILE A 184 10.41 3.25 1.08
N VAL A 185 11.14 2.65 2.01
CA VAL A 185 11.01 2.97 3.45
C VAL A 185 12.20 3.79 3.92
N PHE A 186 11.86 4.89 4.58
CA PHE A 186 12.81 5.78 5.22
C PHE A 186 12.55 5.86 6.73
N LEU A 187 13.62 5.98 7.48
CA LEU A 187 13.60 6.34 8.90
C LEU A 187 14.49 7.56 9.09
N ASN A 188 13.90 8.68 9.49
CA ASN A 188 14.59 9.98 9.63
C ASN A 188 15.42 10.34 8.39
N GLY A 189 14.83 10.20 7.19
CA GLY A 189 15.49 10.48 5.91
C GLY A 189 16.51 9.43 5.44
N LYS A 190 16.89 8.44 6.28
CA LYS A 190 17.77 7.33 5.89
C LYS A 190 16.97 6.24 5.21
N LEU A 191 17.34 5.87 3.98
CA LEU A 191 16.77 4.73 3.27
C LEU A 191 17.05 3.43 4.05
N LEU A 192 15.99 2.67 4.35
CA LEU A 192 16.11 1.35 4.99
C LEU A 192 15.98 0.22 3.98
N ASP A 193 14.89 0.17 3.25
CA ASP A 193 14.62 -0.91 2.28
C ASP A 193 13.69 -0.41 1.18
N ALA A 194 13.79 -1.00 0.00
CA ALA A 194 12.86 -0.78 -1.09
C ALA A 194 12.38 -2.09 -1.67
N VAL A 195 11.08 -2.16 -1.95
CA VAL A 195 10.40 -3.36 -2.46
C VAL A 195 9.63 -3.01 -3.72
N VAL A 196 9.90 -3.71 -4.82
CA VAL A 196 9.01 -3.70 -5.98
C VAL A 196 7.80 -4.58 -5.67
N ARG A 197 6.61 -4.03 -5.91
CA ARG A 197 5.34 -4.71 -5.69
C ARG A 197 4.59 -4.85 -7.00
N ARG A 198 4.38 -6.09 -7.44
CA ARG A 198 3.66 -6.36 -8.67
C ARG A 198 2.19 -6.62 -8.42
N SER A 199 1.39 -6.37 -9.44
CA SER A 199 -0.06 -6.58 -9.40
C SER A 199 -0.42 -8.05 -9.16
N PRO A 200 -1.46 -8.34 -8.36
CA PRO A 200 -1.93 -9.71 -8.20
C PRO A 200 -2.33 -10.31 -9.55
N SER A 201 -1.83 -11.50 -9.80
CA SER A 201 -2.11 -12.27 -11.02
C SER A 201 -2.38 -13.73 -10.71
N VAL A 202 -3.00 -14.44 -11.64
CA VAL A 202 -3.16 -15.90 -11.60
C VAL A 202 -2.82 -16.52 -12.94
N MET A 203 -2.23 -17.70 -12.89
CA MET A 203 -2.05 -18.52 -14.08
C MET A 203 -3.28 -19.39 -14.31
N ALA A 204 -3.91 -19.25 -15.46
CA ALA A 204 -5.05 -20.04 -15.85
C ALA A 204 -4.69 -21.50 -16.08
N ASP A 205 -5.57 -22.41 -15.67
CA ASP A 205 -5.42 -23.85 -15.85
C ASP A 205 -6.21 -24.41 -17.04
N GLY A 206 -6.98 -23.55 -17.72
CA GLY A 206 -7.81 -23.90 -18.87
C GLY A 206 -9.16 -24.50 -18.51
N THR A 207 -9.47 -24.68 -17.22
CA THR A 207 -10.69 -25.34 -16.75
C THR A 207 -11.56 -24.49 -15.83
N ARG A 208 -10.94 -23.60 -15.07
CA ARG A 208 -11.61 -22.74 -14.10
C ARG A 208 -11.94 -21.38 -14.65
N THR A 209 -13.05 -20.81 -14.18
CA THR A 209 -13.32 -19.39 -14.41
C THR A 209 -12.38 -18.51 -13.59
N VAL A 210 -12.21 -17.25 -14.01
CA VAL A 210 -11.42 -16.26 -13.24
C VAL A 210 -11.93 -16.15 -11.81
N SER A 211 -13.26 -16.19 -11.59
CA SER A 211 -13.86 -16.15 -10.24
C SER A 211 -13.41 -17.33 -9.38
N GLN A 212 -13.36 -18.54 -9.96
CA GLN A 212 -12.91 -19.76 -9.27
C GLN A 212 -11.39 -19.72 -8.97
N LEU A 213 -10.58 -19.16 -9.89
CA LEU A 213 -9.15 -18.96 -9.67
C LEU A 213 -8.89 -17.96 -8.54
N VAL A 214 -9.66 -16.87 -8.47
CA VAL A 214 -9.59 -15.89 -7.37
C VAL A 214 -9.97 -16.53 -6.02
N GLU A 215 -11.03 -17.32 -5.96
CA GLU A 215 -11.42 -18.01 -4.74
C GLU A 215 -10.34 -19.00 -4.30
N GLN A 216 -9.77 -19.77 -5.23
CA GLN A 216 -8.68 -20.69 -4.94
C GLN A 216 -7.43 -19.96 -4.42
N LEU A 217 -7.07 -18.80 -5.03
CA LEU A 217 -5.96 -18.00 -4.55
C LEU A 217 -6.21 -17.47 -3.13
N ASN A 218 -7.42 -17.00 -2.84
CA ASN A 218 -7.80 -16.57 -1.50
C ASN A 218 -7.74 -17.71 -0.48
N GLN A 219 -8.16 -18.92 -0.89
CA GLN A 219 -8.07 -20.10 -0.02
C GLN A 219 -6.61 -20.45 0.28
N ARG A 220 -5.74 -20.48 -0.72
CA ARG A 220 -4.29 -20.72 -0.53
C ARG A 220 -3.65 -19.68 0.39
N ARG A 221 -4.02 -18.39 0.26
CA ARG A 221 -3.54 -17.33 1.15
C ARG A 221 -3.91 -17.60 2.61
N LEU A 222 -5.11 -18.08 2.89
CA LEU A 222 -5.54 -18.47 4.25
C LEU A 222 -4.75 -19.67 4.77
N GLU A 223 -4.48 -20.65 3.92
CA GLU A 223 -3.72 -21.86 4.29
C GLU A 223 -2.23 -21.54 4.58
N GLN A 224 -1.68 -20.52 3.95
CA GLN A 224 -0.31 -20.06 4.19
C GLN A 224 -0.13 -19.36 5.56
N GLY A 225 -1.21 -19.09 6.29
CA GLY A 225 -1.17 -18.58 7.64
C GLY A 225 -0.44 -17.25 7.79
N SER A 226 0.69 -17.23 8.50
CA SER A 226 1.48 -16.02 8.76
C SER A 226 1.97 -15.28 7.51
N ASN A 227 1.96 -15.95 6.36
CA ASN A 227 2.32 -15.36 5.07
C ASN A 227 1.17 -14.60 4.39
N LEU A 228 0.04 -14.44 5.06
CA LEU A 228 -1.07 -13.61 4.57
C LEU A 228 -0.74 -12.12 4.70
N SER A 229 -0.61 -11.43 3.58
CA SER A 229 -0.12 -10.04 3.55
C SER A 229 -1.05 -9.05 4.24
N GLN A 230 -2.30 -8.93 3.85
CA GLN A 230 -3.22 -7.93 4.42
C GLN A 230 -4.67 -8.29 4.28
N ALA A 231 -5.12 -8.59 3.07
CA ALA A 231 -6.51 -8.82 2.75
C ALA A 231 -6.66 -9.89 1.70
N LEU A 232 -7.79 -10.54 1.72
CA LEU A 232 -8.21 -11.41 0.64
C LEU A 232 -8.58 -10.55 -0.57
N LEU A 233 -8.28 -11.04 -1.78
CA LEU A 233 -8.66 -10.39 -3.01
C LEU A 233 -10.17 -10.17 -3.08
N SER A 234 -10.59 -8.92 -3.23
CA SER A 234 -11.98 -8.54 -3.43
C SER A 234 -12.30 -8.42 -4.92
N THR A 235 -13.50 -8.84 -5.31
CA THR A 235 -14.04 -8.63 -6.67
C THR A 235 -14.68 -7.25 -6.78
N ASP A 236 -13.87 -6.20 -6.73
CA ASP A 236 -14.29 -4.80 -6.81
C ASP A 236 -14.31 -4.24 -8.24
N LEU A 237 -14.44 -2.92 -8.38
CA LEU A 237 -14.44 -2.26 -9.69
C LEU A 237 -13.08 -2.32 -10.36
N ASP A 238 -11.97 -2.22 -9.59
CA ASP A 238 -10.63 -2.31 -10.15
C ASP A 238 -10.41 -3.68 -10.80
N MET A 239 -10.75 -4.78 -10.11
CA MET A 239 -10.67 -6.12 -10.70
C MET A 239 -11.52 -6.24 -11.98
N LYS A 240 -12.75 -5.76 -11.97
CA LYS A 240 -13.62 -5.83 -13.14
C LYS A 240 -13.07 -5.01 -14.30
N SER A 241 -12.58 -3.80 -14.05
CA SER A 241 -11.95 -2.95 -15.06
C SER A 241 -10.71 -3.61 -15.64
N THR A 242 -9.83 -4.13 -14.77
CA THR A 242 -8.59 -4.80 -15.17
C THR A 242 -8.86 -6.04 -16.04
N LEU A 243 -9.86 -6.82 -15.70
CA LEU A 243 -10.27 -7.97 -16.53
C LEU A 243 -10.84 -7.51 -17.87
N THR A 244 -11.71 -6.50 -17.88
CA THR A 244 -12.29 -5.95 -19.11
C THR A 244 -11.22 -5.44 -20.08
N GLN A 245 -10.17 -4.77 -19.60
CA GLN A 245 -9.04 -4.31 -20.41
C GLN A 245 -8.28 -5.48 -21.10
N GLN A 246 -8.35 -6.68 -20.51
CA GLN A 246 -7.79 -7.91 -21.07
C GLN A 246 -8.79 -8.71 -21.92
N GLY A 247 -9.99 -8.16 -22.18
CA GLY A 247 -11.06 -8.88 -22.87
C GLY A 247 -11.70 -10.01 -22.05
N LEU A 248 -11.51 -9.98 -20.71
CA LEU A 248 -11.96 -11.02 -19.79
C LEU A 248 -13.05 -10.51 -18.85
N SER A 249 -13.71 -11.45 -18.18
CA SER A 249 -14.65 -11.22 -17.09
C SER A 249 -14.43 -12.27 -15.99
N LEU A 250 -15.11 -12.11 -14.87
CA LEU A 250 -15.10 -13.12 -13.79
C LEU A 250 -15.61 -14.51 -14.24
N ALA A 251 -16.45 -14.55 -15.26
CA ALA A 251 -17.00 -15.78 -15.83
C ALA A 251 -16.12 -16.39 -16.94
N SER A 252 -15.11 -15.67 -17.43
CA SER A 252 -14.22 -16.15 -18.48
C SER A 252 -13.39 -17.33 -18.01
N GLN A 253 -13.14 -18.29 -18.90
CA GLN A 253 -12.24 -19.43 -18.73
C GLN A 253 -11.01 -19.24 -19.67
N PRO A 254 -9.94 -18.58 -19.21
CA PRO A 254 -8.76 -18.38 -20.05
C PRO A 254 -8.03 -19.68 -20.33
N SER A 255 -7.34 -19.75 -21.47
CA SER A 255 -6.56 -20.92 -21.86
C SER A 255 -5.46 -21.22 -20.84
N LYS A 256 -5.11 -22.51 -20.70
CA LYS A 256 -4.04 -22.97 -19.81
C LYS A 256 -2.73 -22.22 -20.08
N GLY A 257 -2.09 -21.74 -19.04
CA GLY A 257 -0.83 -20.99 -19.11
C GLY A 257 -1.00 -19.49 -19.35
N THR A 258 -2.23 -18.99 -19.58
CA THR A 258 -2.47 -17.55 -19.66
C THR A 258 -2.29 -16.91 -18.28
N VAL A 259 -1.43 -15.89 -18.18
CA VAL A 259 -1.32 -15.07 -16.98
C VAL A 259 -2.41 -13.99 -17.01
N VAL A 260 -3.32 -14.07 -16.08
CA VAL A 260 -4.44 -13.10 -15.92
C VAL A 260 -4.10 -12.13 -14.80
N ARG A 261 -3.88 -10.86 -15.14
CA ARG A 261 -3.78 -9.80 -14.15
C ARG A 261 -5.14 -9.58 -13.51
N LEU A 262 -5.23 -9.66 -12.18
CA LEU A 262 -6.50 -9.56 -11.47
C LEU A 262 -6.85 -8.13 -11.10
N LYS A 263 -5.84 -7.33 -10.71
CA LYS A 263 -6.02 -5.94 -10.28
C LYS A 263 -4.88 -5.08 -10.78
N THR A 264 -5.13 -3.78 -10.89
CA THR A 264 -4.08 -2.78 -11.11
C THR A 264 -3.57 -2.26 -9.76
N VAL A 265 -4.45 -2.22 -8.77
CA VAL A 265 -4.09 -1.88 -7.39
C VAL A 265 -3.36 -3.04 -6.74
N ILE A 266 -2.15 -2.78 -6.25
CA ILE A 266 -1.18 -3.78 -5.80
C ILE A 266 -1.25 -4.11 -4.31
N ASN A 267 -2.06 -3.41 -3.52
CA ASN A 267 -2.12 -3.62 -2.07
C ASN A 267 -2.62 -5.02 -1.65
N ASP A 268 -3.19 -5.76 -2.58
CA ASP A 268 -3.69 -7.12 -2.38
C ASP A 268 -2.74 -8.20 -2.94
N ASN A 269 -1.46 -7.86 -3.23
CA ASN A 269 -0.48 -8.82 -3.74
C ASN A 269 0.05 -9.77 -2.63
N CYS A 270 0.83 -10.77 -2.99
CA CYS A 270 1.43 -11.74 -2.09
C CYS A 270 2.98 -11.73 -2.17
N ALA A 271 3.63 -12.50 -1.30
CA ALA A 271 5.08 -12.53 -1.18
C ALA A 271 5.83 -12.79 -2.51
N THR A 272 5.31 -13.69 -3.34
CA THR A 272 5.94 -14.06 -4.62
C THR A 272 5.88 -12.96 -5.69
N GLU A 273 5.08 -11.92 -5.45
CA GLU A 273 4.93 -10.76 -6.33
C GLU A 273 5.82 -9.59 -5.87
N ASN A 274 6.57 -9.78 -4.77
CA ASN A 274 7.46 -8.79 -4.18
C ASN A 274 8.92 -9.22 -4.30
N ALA A 275 9.80 -8.26 -4.55
CA ALA A 275 11.24 -8.45 -4.56
C ALA A 275 11.95 -7.21 -4.05
N THR A 276 13.19 -7.37 -3.59
CA THR A 276 14.04 -6.25 -3.19
C THR A 276 14.33 -5.35 -4.40
N ALA A 277 14.26 -4.05 -4.19
CA ALA A 277 14.49 -3.07 -5.23
C ALA A 277 15.50 -1.99 -4.85
N THR A 278 16.13 -2.09 -3.68
CA THR A 278 17.02 -1.06 -3.12
C THR A 278 18.13 -0.71 -4.10
N ASP A 279 18.80 -1.71 -4.66
CA ASP A 279 19.92 -1.52 -5.59
C ASP A 279 19.48 -1.17 -7.03
N MET A 280 18.17 -1.19 -7.29
CA MET A 280 17.61 -0.84 -8.59
C MET A 280 17.30 0.64 -8.74
N LEU A 281 17.16 1.35 -7.62
CA LEU A 281 16.74 2.74 -7.62
C LEU A 281 17.90 3.68 -7.90
N CYS A 282 17.74 4.59 -8.86
CA CYS A 282 18.72 5.65 -9.05
C CYS A 282 18.71 6.64 -7.88
N GLU A 283 19.83 7.29 -7.63
CA GLU A 283 20.01 8.26 -6.52
C GLU A 283 19.00 9.41 -6.56
N SER A 284 18.55 9.84 -7.75
CA SER A 284 17.55 10.90 -7.88
C SER A 284 16.21 10.45 -7.29
N ILE A 285 15.78 9.21 -7.55
CA ILE A 285 14.54 8.67 -6.97
C ILE A 285 14.65 8.61 -5.44
N ILE A 286 15.79 8.15 -4.92
CA ILE A 286 16.00 8.08 -3.45
C ILE A 286 15.90 9.47 -2.83
N ARG A 287 16.56 10.48 -3.44
CA ARG A 287 16.49 11.88 -2.97
C ARG A 287 15.07 12.45 -3.05
N ASP A 288 14.37 12.27 -4.17
CA ASP A 288 13.00 12.77 -4.34
C ASP A 288 12.05 12.14 -3.32
N CYS A 289 12.22 10.85 -3.01
CA CYS A 289 11.41 10.15 -2.02
C CYS A 289 11.74 10.59 -0.58
N ALA A 290 13.01 10.80 -0.26
CA ALA A 290 13.42 11.34 1.04
C ALA A 290 12.87 12.76 1.24
N ALA A 291 12.96 13.63 0.23
CA ALA A 291 12.37 14.97 0.23
C ALA A 291 10.84 14.92 0.36
N ALA A 292 10.17 13.95 -0.29
CA ALA A 292 8.73 13.75 -0.13
C ALA A 292 8.34 13.38 1.31
N ALA A 293 9.14 12.54 1.98
CA ALA A 293 8.92 12.21 3.39
C ALA A 293 9.15 13.43 4.28
N GLU A 294 10.20 14.21 4.03
CA GLU A 294 10.57 15.41 4.78
C GLU A 294 9.49 16.51 4.67
N VAL A 295 9.05 16.84 3.45
CA VAL A 295 8.05 17.90 3.24
C VAL A 295 6.68 17.57 3.83
N VAL A 296 6.34 16.29 3.93
CA VAL A 296 5.13 15.82 4.63
C VAL A 296 5.35 15.74 6.15
N GLY A 297 6.60 15.73 6.61
CA GLY A 297 7.01 15.69 8.01
C GLY A 297 6.99 14.29 8.62
N VAL A 298 7.16 13.23 7.83
CA VAL A 298 7.07 11.83 8.28
C VAL A 298 8.46 11.28 8.60
N HIS A 299 8.65 10.84 9.85
CA HIS A 299 9.89 10.22 10.31
C HIS A 299 10.04 8.75 9.88
N LEU A 300 8.99 7.95 10.05
CA LEU A 300 8.93 6.59 9.52
C LEU A 300 8.05 6.56 8.28
N ALA A 301 8.65 6.86 7.13
CA ALA A 301 7.91 7.02 5.89
C ALA A 301 7.95 5.79 5.00
N GLY A 302 6.79 5.42 4.45
CA GLY A 302 6.68 4.51 3.31
C GLY A 302 6.27 5.28 2.07
N VAL A 303 7.21 5.59 1.20
CA VAL A 303 6.95 6.34 -0.03
C VAL A 303 6.62 5.37 -1.15
N ASP A 304 5.44 5.53 -1.75
CA ASP A 304 5.02 4.77 -2.92
C ASP A 304 5.29 5.56 -4.19
N ILE A 305 6.04 4.97 -5.11
CA ILE A 305 6.22 5.50 -6.46
C ILE A 305 5.71 4.50 -7.50
N ILE A 306 5.32 5.01 -8.66
CA ILE A 306 5.13 4.20 -9.87
C ILE A 306 6.09 4.73 -10.92
N THR A 307 6.88 3.83 -11.52
CA THR A 307 7.77 4.17 -12.62
C THR A 307 7.96 2.98 -13.56
N PRO A 308 8.04 3.20 -14.88
CA PRO A 308 8.40 2.14 -15.83
C PRO A 308 9.88 1.77 -15.75
N ASP A 309 10.73 2.69 -15.27
CA ASP A 309 12.17 2.46 -15.12
C ASP A 309 12.70 3.10 -13.83
N PRO A 310 13.12 2.30 -12.84
CA PRO A 310 13.66 2.81 -11.58
C PRO A 310 15.11 3.28 -11.67
N THR A 311 15.79 3.07 -12.79
CA THR A 311 17.20 3.41 -12.97
C THR A 311 17.42 4.85 -13.47
N VAL A 312 16.34 5.55 -13.81
CA VAL A 312 16.35 6.94 -14.25
C VAL A 312 15.42 7.82 -13.41
N PRO A 313 15.63 9.15 -13.38
CA PRO A 313 14.77 10.07 -12.61
C PRO A 313 13.28 9.93 -12.95
N LEU A 314 12.39 10.05 -11.96
CA LEU A 314 10.94 9.89 -12.15
C LEU A 314 10.38 10.75 -13.29
N LYS A 315 10.81 12.01 -13.40
CA LYS A 315 10.34 12.93 -14.46
C LYS A 315 10.73 12.46 -15.85
N GLU A 316 11.91 11.86 -16.00
CA GLU A 316 12.42 11.35 -17.28
C GLU A 316 11.73 10.05 -17.67
N ALA A 317 11.51 9.15 -16.70
CA ALA A 317 10.80 7.90 -16.91
C ALA A 317 9.28 8.07 -17.09
N GLY A 318 8.73 9.24 -16.80
CA GLY A 318 7.27 9.45 -16.73
C GLY A 318 6.65 8.81 -15.48
N GLY A 319 7.46 8.58 -14.44
CA GLY A 319 7.04 8.10 -13.14
C GLY A 319 6.60 9.22 -12.20
N ALA A 320 6.06 8.86 -11.03
CA ALA A 320 5.65 9.82 -10.01
C ALA A 320 5.64 9.22 -8.61
N VAL A 321 5.77 10.09 -7.60
CA VAL A 321 5.41 9.78 -6.22
C VAL A 321 3.88 9.75 -6.13
N ILE A 322 3.36 8.65 -5.60
CA ILE A 322 1.92 8.37 -5.53
C ILE A 322 1.36 8.61 -4.14
N GLU A 323 2.15 8.33 -3.11
CA GLU A 323 1.71 8.43 -1.72
C GLU A 323 2.92 8.46 -0.77
N VAL A 324 2.81 9.24 0.31
CA VAL A 324 3.69 9.17 1.48
C VAL A 324 2.86 8.62 2.63
N ASN A 325 3.23 7.45 3.12
CA ASN A 325 2.53 6.77 4.19
C ASN A 325 3.30 6.89 5.50
N THR A 326 2.62 7.22 6.59
CA THR A 326 3.10 6.99 7.95
C THR A 326 2.98 5.51 8.30
N ALA A 327 3.78 5.03 9.23
CA ALA A 327 3.70 3.66 9.74
C ALA A 327 3.54 2.62 8.60
N PRO A 328 4.51 2.50 7.68
CA PRO A 328 4.40 1.63 6.53
C PRO A 328 4.16 0.17 6.95
N GLY A 329 3.30 -0.52 6.20
CA GLY A 329 3.06 -1.94 6.43
C GLY A 329 4.35 -2.75 6.26
N GLN A 330 4.78 -3.42 7.33
CA GLN A 330 6.09 -4.09 7.38
C GLN A 330 6.09 -5.43 6.64
N TYR A 331 4.92 -6.00 6.38
CA TYR A 331 4.77 -7.33 5.79
C TYR A 331 5.63 -7.55 4.56
N TRP A 332 5.64 -6.62 3.60
CA TRP A 332 6.37 -6.79 2.33
C TRP A 332 7.88 -6.82 2.49
N HIS A 333 8.42 -6.28 3.58
CA HIS A 333 9.85 -6.31 3.90
C HIS A 333 10.28 -7.66 4.49
N TYR A 334 9.36 -8.36 5.18
CA TYR A 334 9.57 -9.70 5.71
C TYR A 334 9.21 -10.82 4.71
N HIS A 335 8.37 -10.54 3.72
CA HIS A 335 7.86 -11.52 2.77
C HIS A 335 8.15 -11.05 1.34
N LYS A 336 9.37 -11.33 0.90
CA LYS A 336 9.89 -11.11 -0.45
C LYS A 336 10.38 -12.44 -1.01
N GLY A 337 10.41 -12.56 -2.37
CA GLY A 337 10.93 -13.76 -3.02
C GLY A 337 12.44 -13.97 -2.88
N ASP A 338 13.17 -12.92 -2.48
CA ASP A 338 14.64 -12.86 -2.48
C ASP A 338 15.26 -12.57 -1.09
N GLY A 339 14.46 -12.61 -0.02
CA GLY A 339 14.98 -12.46 1.33
C GLY A 339 14.09 -11.67 2.28
N VAL A 340 14.59 -11.44 3.49
CA VAL A 340 13.92 -10.74 4.58
C VAL A 340 14.70 -9.48 4.91
N PHE A 341 14.01 -8.36 5.07
CA PHE A 341 14.55 -7.16 5.70
C PHE A 341 13.82 -6.94 7.03
N PRO A 342 14.54 -7.05 8.19
CA PRO A 342 13.90 -7.01 9.52
C PRO A 342 13.60 -5.57 9.96
N LEU A 343 12.59 -4.96 9.35
CA LEU A 343 12.26 -3.54 9.54
C LEU A 343 11.96 -3.20 11.01
N ALA A 344 11.31 -4.10 11.77
CA ALA A 344 11.01 -3.89 13.18
C ALA A 344 12.29 -3.75 14.03
N ASP A 345 13.36 -4.46 13.65
CA ASP A 345 14.65 -4.35 14.35
C ASP A 345 15.25 -2.95 14.19
N HIS A 346 15.22 -2.41 12.96
CA HIS A 346 15.72 -1.05 12.69
C HIS A 346 14.90 0.02 13.41
N ILE A 347 13.57 -0.14 13.45
CA ILE A 347 12.66 0.80 14.12
C ILE A 347 12.90 0.75 15.64
N LEU A 348 12.91 -0.44 16.24
CA LEU A 348 13.12 -0.59 17.69
C LEU A 348 14.52 -0.14 18.09
N GLY A 349 15.55 -0.53 17.35
CA GLY A 349 16.94 -0.12 17.61
C GLY A 349 17.09 1.40 17.62
N HIS A 350 16.48 2.10 16.65
CA HIS A 350 16.47 3.55 16.61
C HIS A 350 15.80 4.18 17.85
N LEU A 351 14.61 3.68 18.24
CA LEU A 351 13.87 4.19 19.40
C LEU A 351 14.65 3.94 20.72
N LEU A 352 15.37 2.83 20.83
CA LEU A 352 16.20 2.52 21.99
C LEU A 352 17.46 3.40 22.03
N ALA A 353 18.09 3.70 20.89
CA ALA A 353 19.26 4.57 20.82
C ALA A 353 18.93 6.03 21.13
N GLU A 354 17.74 6.50 20.77
CA GLU A 354 17.31 7.87 21.10
C GLU A 354 16.92 8.06 22.58
N SER A 355 16.77 6.96 23.34
CA SER A 355 16.42 7.03 24.75
C SER A 355 17.68 7.03 25.63
N PRO A 356 17.94 8.14 26.37
CA PRO A 356 19.07 8.19 27.31
C PRO A 356 19.01 7.10 28.40
N GLU A 357 17.81 6.60 28.69
CA GLU A 357 17.58 5.58 29.72
C GLU A 357 18.07 4.19 29.31
N CYS A 358 18.14 3.91 27.98
CA CYS A 358 18.50 2.60 27.45
C CYS A 358 20.00 2.34 27.39
N GLY A 359 20.85 3.37 27.47
CA GLY A 359 22.30 3.27 27.42
C GLY A 359 22.87 2.58 26.17
N LEU A 360 22.08 2.51 25.07
CA LEU A 360 22.52 1.97 23.80
C LEU A 360 23.03 3.11 22.91
N GLU A 361 24.28 3.01 22.48
CA GLU A 361 24.83 3.92 21.49
C GLU A 361 24.43 3.49 20.06
N SER A 362 24.32 4.46 19.16
CA SER A 362 23.94 4.19 17.76
C SER A 362 24.88 3.17 17.08
N GLU A 363 26.17 3.19 17.43
CA GLU A 363 27.17 2.22 16.93
C GLU A 363 26.88 0.79 17.40
N GLU A 364 26.45 0.61 18.65
CA GLU A 364 26.06 -0.70 19.19
C GLU A 364 24.80 -1.23 18.50
N VAL A 365 23.81 -0.37 18.25
CA VAL A 365 22.61 -0.72 17.49
C VAL A 365 22.98 -1.18 16.08
N GLU A 366 23.84 -0.44 15.38
CA GLU A 366 24.29 -0.83 14.04
C GLU A 366 25.06 -2.17 14.06
N ALA A 367 25.89 -2.42 15.07
CA ALA A 367 26.59 -3.71 15.22
C ALA A 367 25.61 -4.88 15.42
N LEU A 368 24.57 -4.70 16.24
CA LEU A 368 23.53 -5.70 16.46
C LEU A 368 22.70 -5.98 15.19
N LEU A 369 22.41 -4.95 14.41
CA LEU A 369 21.69 -5.06 13.13
C LEU A 369 22.52 -5.77 12.06
N ASN A 370 23.82 -5.48 11.97
CA ASN A 370 24.72 -6.05 10.97
C ASN A 370 25.02 -7.53 11.21
N ASN A 371 25.05 -7.99 12.46
CA ASN A 371 25.22 -9.39 12.80
C ASN A 371 24.12 -10.30 12.25
N THR A 372 22.99 -9.75 11.85
CA THR A 372 21.87 -10.51 11.27
C THR A 372 21.97 -10.70 9.77
N SER A 373 22.55 -9.75 9.05
CA SER A 373 22.73 -9.87 7.60
C SER A 373 23.63 -11.02 7.22
N ALA A 374 24.53 -11.43 8.14
CA ALA A 374 25.39 -12.59 7.98
C ALA A 374 24.65 -13.92 8.26
N ALA A 375 23.74 -13.97 9.23
CA ALA A 375 23.02 -15.20 9.61
C ALA A 375 21.90 -15.56 8.62
N SER A 376 21.25 -14.56 8.01
CA SER A 376 20.18 -14.80 7.02
C SER A 376 20.68 -15.28 5.65
N ARG A 377 21.96 -15.04 5.32
CA ARG A 377 22.59 -15.56 4.09
C ARG A 377 22.90 -17.06 4.14
N PHE A 378 22.91 -17.68 5.31
CA PHE A 378 23.22 -19.12 5.49
C PHE A 378 21.99 -20.00 5.71
N SER A 379 20.76 -19.46 5.86
CA SER A 379 19.55 -20.27 6.08
C SER A 379 18.74 -20.57 4.82
N SER A 380 19.21 -20.18 3.64
CA SER A 380 18.55 -20.45 2.35
C SER A 380 19.11 -21.67 1.61
N VAL A 381 19.91 -22.54 2.29
CA VAL A 381 20.43 -23.80 1.72
C VAL A 381 20.17 -24.91 2.73
N SER A 382 18.92 -25.39 2.76
CA SER A 382 18.58 -26.76 3.19
C SER A 382 17.14 -27.09 2.81
#